data_43da7d2cf0c257e4fac9e363aef36d08
#
_entry.id   43da7d2cf0c257e4fac9e363aef36d08
#
_cell.length_a   1.000
_cell.length_b   1.000
_cell.length_c   1.000
_cell.angle_alpha   90.00
_cell.angle_beta   90.00
_cell.angle_gamma   90.00
#
_symmetry.space_group_name_H-M   'P 1'
#
loop_
_entity.id
_entity.type
_entity.pdbx_description
1 polymer ?
#
loop_
_entity_poly.entity_id
_entity_poly.type
_entity_poly.pdbx_seq_one_letter_code
_entity_poly.pdbx_strand_id
1 'polypeptide(L)'
;YALEYELVDRNYSRTFNLSEETIKEIVTVKNEHIPFTGEEMNLLWNHADDKMLVDVLLIQCYSGWRPQELGLLELKNVDLENWTFRGGIKTDAGTDRVVPIHSKIRHLVERKYKEAQELGSLYLLNYVNPNARSKNTALTYARYQKGFSMIRDELNLNPEHRPHDGRKHFVTMAKKYGVDEYAIKYMVGHKISDITEKVYTQREFEWLKDEIEKIK
;
A
#
# COMPACT_ATOMS: atom_id res chain seq x y z
N TYR A 1 -27.58 -17.55 -5.32
CA TYR A 1 -28.40 -16.74 -6.24
C TYR A 1 -29.03 -17.60 -7.33
N ALA A 2 -28.27 -18.15 -8.34
CA ALA A 2 -28.86 -18.88 -9.48
C ALA A 2 -29.60 -20.18 -9.09
N LEU A 3 -29.09 -20.92 -8.11
CA LEU A 3 -29.81 -22.10 -7.54
C LEU A 3 -30.99 -21.68 -6.66
N GLU A 4 -30.88 -20.60 -5.93
CA GLU A 4 -31.88 -20.06 -5.02
C GLU A 4 -33.11 -19.54 -5.78
N TYR A 5 -32.90 -19.06 -7.01
CA TYR A 5 -33.95 -18.60 -7.92
C TYR A 5 -34.31 -19.64 -9.00
N GLU A 6 -33.92 -20.90 -8.83
CA GLU A 6 -34.21 -22.02 -9.74
C GLU A 6 -33.83 -21.76 -11.21
N LEU A 7 -32.87 -20.88 -11.44
CA LEU A 7 -32.34 -20.57 -12.78
C LEU A 7 -31.43 -21.66 -13.33
N VAL A 8 -30.91 -22.51 -12.45
CA VAL A 8 -30.10 -23.70 -12.77
C VAL A 8 -30.37 -24.79 -11.75
N ASP A 9 -30.41 -26.03 -12.20
CA ASP A 9 -30.66 -27.21 -11.35
C ASP A 9 -29.46 -27.66 -10.55
N ARG A 10 -28.25 -27.21 -10.94
CA ARG A 10 -26.98 -27.61 -10.33
C ARG A 10 -25.95 -26.50 -10.38
N ASN A 11 -25.17 -26.36 -9.31
CA ASN A 11 -24.03 -25.47 -9.30
C ASN A 11 -22.80 -26.17 -9.88
N TYR A 12 -22.57 -26.00 -11.17
CA TYR A 12 -21.47 -26.61 -11.90
C TYR A 12 -20.09 -26.13 -11.43
N SER A 13 -19.98 -24.97 -10.80
CA SER A 13 -18.71 -24.47 -10.26
C SER A 13 -18.18 -25.32 -9.09
N ARG A 14 -19.07 -26.04 -8.38
CA ARG A 14 -18.69 -26.97 -7.31
C ARG A 14 -18.19 -28.32 -7.80
N THR A 15 -18.45 -28.66 -9.07
CA THR A 15 -18.01 -29.93 -9.69
C THR A 15 -16.74 -29.76 -10.49
N PHE A 16 -16.25 -28.53 -10.62
CA PHE A 16 -15.04 -28.23 -11.37
C PHE A 16 -13.84 -28.28 -10.42
N ASN A 17 -13.23 -29.44 -10.30
CA ASN A 17 -11.95 -29.60 -9.61
C ASN A 17 -10.84 -29.48 -10.63
N LEU A 18 -9.99 -28.45 -10.50
CA LEU A 18 -8.72 -28.41 -11.22
C LEU A 18 -7.86 -29.58 -10.73
N SER A 19 -7.19 -30.28 -11.64
CA SER A 19 -6.22 -31.32 -11.26
C SER A 19 -5.12 -30.71 -10.39
N GLU A 20 -4.53 -31.49 -9.49
CA GLU A 20 -3.41 -31.03 -8.66
C GLU A 20 -2.24 -30.54 -9.53
N GLU A 21 -2.03 -31.11 -10.71
CA GLU A 21 -1.03 -30.69 -11.68
C GLU A 21 -1.34 -29.30 -12.24
N THR A 22 -2.58 -29.05 -12.67
CA THR A 22 -3.02 -27.73 -13.14
C THR A 22 -2.93 -26.68 -12.02
N ILE A 23 -3.26 -27.05 -10.76
CA ILE A 23 -3.10 -26.17 -9.62
C ILE A 23 -1.62 -25.86 -9.37
N LYS A 24 -0.74 -26.87 -9.47
CA LYS A 24 0.72 -26.67 -9.33
C LYS A 24 1.27 -25.78 -10.45
N GLU A 25 0.86 -25.97 -11.69
CA GLU A 25 1.26 -25.11 -12.82
C GLU A 25 0.80 -23.66 -12.63
N ILE A 26 -0.44 -23.44 -12.19
CA ILE A 26 -0.96 -22.10 -11.89
C ILE A 26 -0.22 -21.48 -10.70
N VAL A 27 0.14 -22.27 -9.69
CA VAL A 27 0.86 -21.81 -8.50
C VAL A 27 2.33 -21.52 -8.78
N THR A 28 2.98 -22.22 -9.74
CA THR A 28 4.37 -21.94 -10.14
C THR A 28 4.53 -20.62 -10.90
N VAL A 29 3.46 -20.09 -11.50
CA VAL A 29 3.42 -18.71 -12.05
C VAL A 29 3.07 -17.67 -10.98
N LYS A 30 3.45 -17.90 -9.72
CA LYS A 30 3.44 -16.83 -8.72
C LYS A 30 4.49 -15.80 -9.11
N ASN A 31 4.03 -14.76 -9.78
CA ASN A 31 4.78 -13.53 -9.93
C ASN A 31 5.04 -12.96 -8.54
N GLU A 32 6.16 -13.30 -7.93
CA GLU A 32 6.53 -12.83 -6.59
C GLU A 32 6.73 -11.32 -6.62
N HIS A 33 6.22 -10.65 -5.59
CA HIS A 33 6.53 -9.25 -5.35
C HIS A 33 7.99 -9.11 -4.95
N ILE A 34 8.69 -8.16 -5.57
CA ILE A 34 10.11 -7.92 -5.34
C ILE A 34 10.34 -6.55 -4.69
N PRO A 35 11.29 -6.41 -3.75
CA PRO A 35 11.65 -5.10 -3.22
C PRO A 35 12.46 -4.31 -4.25
N PHE A 36 12.39 -2.98 -4.20
CA PHE A 36 13.28 -2.12 -4.96
C PHE A 36 14.73 -2.27 -4.47
N THR A 37 15.68 -2.21 -5.41
CA THR A 37 17.12 -2.16 -5.11
C THR A 37 17.52 -0.79 -4.54
N GLY A 38 18.72 -0.69 -3.97
CA GLY A 38 19.25 0.61 -3.51
C GLY A 38 19.42 1.62 -4.64
N GLU A 39 19.80 1.16 -5.82
CA GLU A 39 19.96 2.01 -7.02
C GLU A 39 18.58 2.53 -7.49
N GLU A 40 17.58 1.68 -7.55
CA GLU A 40 16.22 2.08 -7.90
C GLU A 40 15.63 3.05 -6.86
N MET A 41 15.87 2.83 -5.57
CA MET A 41 15.44 3.75 -4.53
C MET A 41 16.12 5.12 -4.66
N ASN A 42 17.41 5.17 -4.95
CA ASN A 42 18.12 6.42 -5.20
C ASN A 42 17.55 7.15 -6.43
N LEU A 43 17.22 6.40 -7.49
CA LEU A 43 16.61 6.95 -8.68
C LEU A 43 15.21 7.52 -8.38
N LEU A 44 14.38 6.80 -7.62
CA LEU A 44 13.07 7.30 -7.18
C LEU A 44 13.21 8.58 -6.35
N TRP A 45 14.14 8.64 -5.40
CA TRP A 45 14.37 9.85 -4.60
C TRP A 45 14.83 11.04 -5.44
N ASN A 46 15.67 10.83 -6.45
CA ASN A 46 16.13 11.89 -7.35
C ASN A 46 14.99 12.47 -8.19
N HIS A 47 13.89 11.73 -8.36
CA HIS A 47 12.73 12.13 -9.16
C HIS A 47 11.46 12.36 -8.34
N ALA A 48 11.58 12.50 -7.01
CA ALA A 48 10.43 12.67 -6.12
C ALA A 48 9.64 13.97 -6.38
N ASP A 49 10.29 14.98 -6.96
CA ASP A 49 9.72 16.31 -7.16
C ASP A 49 9.33 16.61 -8.60
N ASP A 50 9.87 15.89 -9.57
CA ASP A 50 9.69 16.17 -11.00
C ASP A 50 8.87 15.12 -11.75
N LYS A 51 8.73 13.91 -11.22
CA LYS A 51 7.96 12.84 -11.84
C LYS A 51 6.66 12.55 -11.10
N MET A 52 5.57 12.53 -11.85
CA MET A 52 4.24 12.27 -11.30
C MET A 52 4.15 10.93 -10.59
N LEU A 53 3.60 10.92 -9.37
CA LEU A 53 3.37 9.74 -8.51
C LEU A 53 4.62 9.04 -7.98
N VAL A 54 5.84 9.51 -8.26
CA VAL A 54 7.07 8.97 -7.63
C VAL A 54 7.04 9.21 -6.12
N ASP A 55 6.60 10.39 -5.70
CA ASP A 55 6.39 10.72 -4.29
C ASP A 55 5.36 9.78 -3.62
N VAL A 56 4.29 9.41 -4.32
CA VAL A 56 3.29 8.44 -3.82
C VAL A 56 3.89 7.05 -3.66
N LEU A 57 4.73 6.62 -4.61
CA LEU A 57 5.44 5.34 -4.51
C LEU A 57 6.42 5.35 -3.34
N LEU A 58 7.14 6.45 -3.11
CA LEU A 58 8.02 6.60 -1.94
C LEU A 58 7.21 6.58 -0.63
N ILE A 59 6.07 7.26 -0.55
CA ILE A 59 5.16 7.17 0.60
C ILE A 59 4.77 5.72 0.86
N GLN A 60 4.47 4.94 -0.19
CA GLN A 60 4.16 3.52 -0.05
C GLN A 60 5.36 2.71 0.47
N CYS A 61 6.56 2.96 -0.05
CA CYS A 61 7.80 2.28 0.35
C CYS A 61 8.19 2.50 1.83
N TYR A 62 7.76 3.61 2.43
CA TYR A 62 8.05 3.95 3.82
C TYR A 62 6.85 3.85 4.78
N SER A 63 5.69 3.42 4.31
CA SER A 63 4.49 3.25 5.14
C SER A 63 3.84 1.87 5.05
N GLY A 64 4.18 1.11 4.01
CA GLY A 64 3.69 -0.25 3.81
C GLY A 64 2.19 -0.37 3.48
N TRP A 65 1.50 0.72 3.13
CA TRP A 65 0.10 0.68 2.72
C TRP A 65 -0.12 -0.14 1.45
N ARG A 66 -1.27 -0.80 1.35
CA ARG A 66 -1.69 -1.36 0.06
C ARG A 66 -2.02 -0.23 -0.91
N PRO A 67 -1.74 -0.37 -2.23
CA PRO A 67 -2.02 0.69 -3.21
C PRO A 67 -3.44 1.24 -3.15
N GLN A 68 -4.42 0.36 -3.02
CA GLN A 68 -5.83 0.75 -2.92
C GLN A 68 -6.15 1.50 -1.62
N GLU A 69 -5.62 1.04 -0.49
CA GLU A 69 -5.82 1.69 0.82
C GLU A 69 -5.18 3.08 0.83
N LEU A 70 -3.98 3.21 0.28
CA LEU A 70 -3.25 4.47 0.18
C LEU A 70 -4.04 5.52 -0.63
N GLY A 71 -4.61 5.11 -1.77
CA GLY A 71 -5.43 5.99 -2.61
C GLY A 71 -6.78 6.40 -1.98
N LEU A 72 -7.25 5.67 -0.97
CA LEU A 72 -8.48 5.96 -0.23
C LEU A 72 -8.23 6.62 1.13
N LEU A 73 -6.98 6.99 1.43
CA LEU A 73 -6.64 7.65 2.67
C LEU A 73 -7.25 9.05 2.71
N GLU A 74 -8.22 9.24 3.59
CA GLU A 74 -8.92 10.52 3.72
C GLU A 74 -8.03 11.57 4.39
N LEU A 75 -8.13 12.82 3.93
CA LEU A 75 -7.35 13.94 4.45
C LEU A 75 -7.54 14.15 5.97
N LYS A 76 -8.77 13.97 6.48
CA LYS A 76 -9.07 14.08 7.92
C LYS A 76 -8.38 13.01 8.79
N ASN A 77 -7.89 11.94 8.17
CA ASN A 77 -7.21 10.81 8.81
C ASN A 77 -5.68 10.93 8.73
N VAL A 78 -5.17 12.09 8.35
CA VAL A 78 -3.75 12.43 8.33
C VAL A 78 -3.50 13.44 9.42
N ASP A 79 -2.76 13.03 10.43
CA ASP A 79 -2.36 13.88 11.54
C ASP A 79 -0.90 14.32 11.34
N LEU A 80 -0.70 15.59 10.97
CA LEU A 80 0.63 16.16 10.74
C LEU A 80 1.30 16.62 12.05
N GLU A 81 0.57 16.72 13.16
CA GLU A 81 1.13 17.04 14.47
C GLU A 81 1.80 15.81 15.08
N ASN A 82 1.05 14.69 15.09
CA ASN A 82 1.55 13.41 15.61
C ASN A 82 2.21 12.52 14.56
N TRP A 83 2.22 12.93 13.30
CA TRP A 83 2.80 12.21 12.18
C TRP A 83 2.22 10.81 12.00
N THR A 84 0.91 10.74 11.77
CA THR A 84 0.21 9.47 11.61
C THR A 84 -0.75 9.45 10.43
N PHE A 85 -0.92 8.26 9.89
CA PHE A 85 -2.04 7.91 9.02
C PHE A 85 -3.02 7.03 9.78
N ARG A 86 -4.32 7.21 9.57
CA ARG A 86 -5.35 6.32 10.07
C ARG A 86 -6.20 5.79 8.92
N GLY A 87 -6.42 4.46 8.85
CA GLY A 87 -7.21 3.88 7.77
C GLY A 87 -7.07 2.38 7.62
N GLY A 88 -7.40 1.88 6.41
CA GLY A 88 -7.41 0.47 6.07
C GLY A 88 -8.81 -0.09 5.86
N ILE A 89 -9.00 -0.96 4.86
CA ILE A 89 -10.33 -1.41 4.42
C ILE A 89 -10.45 -2.91 4.16
N LYS A 90 -9.34 -3.64 4.01
CA LYS A 90 -9.38 -4.97 3.40
C LYS A 90 -9.61 -6.11 4.39
N THR A 91 -9.17 -5.96 5.63
CA THR A 91 -9.24 -7.03 6.64
C THR A 91 -9.61 -6.43 7.99
N ASP A 92 -10.26 -7.18 8.85
CA ASP A 92 -10.60 -6.74 10.22
C ASP A 92 -9.36 -6.26 10.98
N ALA A 93 -8.22 -6.96 10.83
CA ALA A 93 -6.95 -6.58 11.45
C ALA A 93 -6.31 -5.33 10.84
N GLY A 94 -6.70 -4.96 9.63
CA GLY A 94 -6.15 -3.80 8.90
C GLY A 94 -7.07 -2.59 8.91
N THR A 95 -8.32 -2.76 9.34
CA THR A 95 -9.31 -1.67 9.36
C THR A 95 -8.99 -0.70 10.49
N ASP A 96 -9.06 0.60 10.17
CA ASP A 96 -8.90 1.71 11.12
C ASP A 96 -7.57 1.70 11.90
N ARG A 97 -6.52 1.09 11.34
CA ARG A 97 -5.20 1.07 11.96
C ARG A 97 -4.51 2.43 11.88
N VAL A 98 -3.73 2.73 12.90
CA VAL A 98 -2.88 3.93 12.94
C VAL A 98 -1.45 3.53 12.57
N VAL A 99 -0.90 4.17 11.53
CA VAL A 99 0.46 3.91 11.03
C VAL A 99 1.29 5.17 11.16
N PRO A 100 2.45 5.15 11.84
CA PRO A 100 3.34 6.30 11.92
C PRO A 100 3.86 6.70 10.54
N ILE A 101 4.10 8.00 10.35
CA ILE A 101 4.72 8.55 9.15
C ILE A 101 6.22 8.66 9.38
N HIS A 102 6.98 7.83 8.68
CA HIS A 102 8.45 7.82 8.73
C HIS A 102 9.02 9.21 8.39
N SER A 103 10.04 9.64 9.12
CA SER A 103 10.62 10.99 9.01
C SER A 103 11.06 11.35 7.59
N LYS A 104 11.63 10.40 6.85
CA LYS A 104 12.07 10.61 5.46
C LYS A 104 10.97 11.07 4.50
N ILE A 105 9.70 10.68 4.73
CA ILE A 105 8.60 11.00 3.82
C ILE A 105 7.69 12.12 4.32
N ARG A 106 7.97 12.73 5.50
CA ARG A 106 7.10 13.77 6.06
C ARG A 106 6.89 14.95 5.12
N HIS A 107 7.95 15.44 4.51
CA HIS A 107 7.88 16.54 3.53
C HIS A 107 7.04 16.19 2.29
N LEU A 108 7.06 14.92 1.84
CA LEU A 108 6.22 14.46 0.74
C LEU A 108 4.74 14.44 1.15
N VAL A 109 4.47 13.96 2.39
CA VAL A 109 3.11 13.92 2.94
C VAL A 109 2.56 15.33 3.13
N GLU A 110 3.35 16.27 3.68
CA GLU A 110 2.95 17.68 3.81
C GLU A 110 2.61 18.31 2.47
N ARG A 111 3.42 18.05 1.44
CA ARG A 111 3.15 18.53 0.09
C ARG A 111 1.81 17.98 -0.42
N LYS A 112 1.58 16.67 -0.31
CA LYS A 112 0.32 16.05 -0.73
C LYS A 112 -0.88 16.55 0.07
N TYR A 113 -0.69 16.84 1.35
CA TYR A 113 -1.73 17.41 2.20
C TYR A 113 -2.15 18.82 1.71
N LYS A 114 -1.19 19.68 1.42
CA LYS A 114 -1.44 21.03 0.85
C LYS A 114 -2.11 20.95 -0.52
N GLU A 115 -1.59 20.13 -1.42
CA GLU A 115 -2.19 19.90 -2.74
C GLU A 115 -3.66 19.45 -2.62
N ALA A 116 -3.96 18.55 -1.69
CA ALA A 116 -5.32 18.06 -1.45
C ALA A 116 -6.24 19.15 -0.91
N GLN A 117 -5.75 20.01 0.00
CA GLN A 117 -6.50 21.18 0.50
C GLN A 117 -6.82 22.17 -0.62
N GLU A 118 -5.85 22.50 -1.47
CA GLU A 118 -6.02 23.41 -2.61
C GLU A 118 -7.03 22.88 -3.63
N LEU A 119 -7.06 21.56 -3.82
CA LEU A 119 -8.03 20.88 -4.69
C LEU A 119 -9.43 20.73 -4.06
N GLY A 120 -9.58 21.02 -2.77
CA GLY A 120 -10.81 20.70 -2.01
C GLY A 120 -11.11 19.19 -1.99
N SER A 121 -10.09 18.35 -2.03
CA SER A 121 -10.22 16.90 -2.07
C SER A 121 -10.51 16.32 -0.69
N LEU A 122 -11.32 15.25 -0.64
CA LEU A 122 -11.51 14.44 0.56
C LEU A 122 -10.32 13.52 0.84
N TYR A 123 -9.50 13.20 -0.18
CA TYR A 123 -8.42 12.23 -0.10
C TYR A 123 -7.06 12.92 -0.15
N LEU A 124 -6.09 12.37 0.59
CA LEU A 124 -4.71 12.86 0.61
C LEU A 124 -4.06 12.81 -0.78
N LEU A 125 -4.25 11.70 -1.49
CA LEU A 125 -3.58 11.45 -2.76
C LEU A 125 -4.52 11.67 -3.93
N ASN A 126 -4.07 12.49 -4.86
CA ASN A 126 -4.84 12.93 -6.01
C ASN A 126 -4.08 12.67 -7.31
N TYR A 127 -4.84 12.42 -8.37
CA TYR A 127 -4.35 12.31 -9.73
C TYR A 127 -5.04 13.38 -10.58
N VAL A 128 -4.34 14.46 -10.83
CA VAL A 128 -4.85 15.57 -11.65
C VAL A 128 -4.46 15.33 -13.11
N ASN A 129 -5.47 15.11 -13.94
CA ASN A 129 -5.27 15.06 -15.40
C ASN A 129 -5.95 16.29 -16.03
N PRO A 130 -5.20 17.24 -16.61
CA PRO A 130 -5.75 18.45 -17.20
C PRO A 130 -6.76 18.17 -18.33
N ASN A 131 -6.64 17.01 -18.98
CA ASN A 131 -7.50 16.62 -20.10
C ASN A 131 -8.69 15.74 -19.66
N ALA A 132 -8.86 15.48 -18.35
CA ALA A 132 -9.94 14.66 -17.87
C ALA A 132 -11.27 15.42 -17.90
N ARG A 133 -12.32 14.78 -18.43
CA ARG A 133 -13.70 15.31 -18.36
C ARG A 133 -14.27 15.28 -16.94
N SER A 134 -13.76 14.39 -16.09
CA SER A 134 -14.20 14.24 -14.69
C SER A 134 -13.41 15.15 -13.76
N LYS A 135 -14.10 15.85 -12.87
CA LYS A 135 -13.49 16.62 -11.78
C LYS A 135 -13.01 15.76 -10.61
N ASN A 136 -13.28 14.44 -10.65
CA ASN A 136 -12.83 13.53 -9.60
C ASN A 136 -11.31 13.32 -9.69
N THR A 137 -10.59 13.84 -8.71
CA THR A 137 -9.13 13.75 -8.61
C THR A 137 -8.62 12.56 -7.80
N ALA A 138 -9.50 11.80 -7.12
CA ALA A 138 -9.10 10.67 -6.27
C ALA A 138 -8.16 9.70 -7.00
N LEU A 139 -7.09 9.29 -6.33
CA LEU A 139 -6.14 8.31 -6.85
C LEU A 139 -6.71 6.91 -6.71
N THR A 140 -7.53 6.50 -7.69
CA THR A 140 -8.03 5.11 -7.73
C THR A 140 -6.90 4.12 -8.00
N TYR A 141 -7.11 2.84 -7.65
CA TYR A 141 -6.13 1.79 -7.94
C TYR A 141 -5.74 1.73 -9.43
N ALA A 142 -6.70 1.87 -10.34
CA ALA A 142 -6.44 1.85 -11.78
C ALA A 142 -5.56 3.05 -12.22
N ARG A 143 -5.77 4.23 -11.66
CA ARG A 143 -4.93 5.41 -11.91
C ARG A 143 -3.52 5.21 -11.35
N TYR A 144 -3.41 4.67 -10.13
CA TYR A 144 -2.11 4.35 -9.53
C TYR A 144 -1.36 3.30 -10.35
N GLN A 145 -2.03 2.23 -10.77
CA GLN A 145 -1.43 1.18 -11.60
C GLN A 145 -0.89 1.74 -12.93
N LYS A 146 -1.67 2.61 -13.59
CA LYS A 146 -1.22 3.26 -14.83
C LYS A 146 -0.02 4.17 -14.57
N GLY A 147 -0.08 5.01 -13.54
CA GLY A 147 1.04 5.89 -13.19
C GLY A 147 2.29 5.12 -12.77
N PHE A 148 2.14 4.03 -12.03
CA PHE A 148 3.23 3.14 -11.68
C PHE A 148 3.92 2.54 -12.93
N SER A 149 3.15 2.10 -13.92
CA SER A 149 3.72 1.59 -15.18
C SER A 149 4.51 2.69 -15.91
N MET A 150 4.02 3.93 -15.91
CA MET A 150 4.74 5.06 -16.50
C MET A 150 6.07 5.32 -15.76
N ILE A 151 6.05 5.36 -14.41
CA ILE A 151 7.27 5.53 -13.61
C ILE A 151 8.27 4.43 -13.93
N ARG A 152 7.83 3.17 -13.90
CA ARG A 152 8.67 2.00 -14.17
C ARG A 152 9.36 2.12 -15.53
N ASP A 153 8.60 2.43 -16.57
CA ASP A 153 9.08 2.49 -17.94
C ASP A 153 9.98 3.73 -18.19
N GLU A 154 9.60 4.91 -17.67
CA GLU A 154 10.39 6.15 -17.80
C GLU A 154 11.71 6.12 -17.04
N LEU A 155 11.73 5.48 -15.88
CA LEU A 155 12.94 5.38 -15.05
C LEU A 155 13.73 4.09 -15.30
N ASN A 156 13.32 3.26 -16.27
CA ASN A 156 13.93 1.97 -16.56
C ASN A 156 14.10 1.09 -15.32
N LEU A 157 13.10 1.07 -14.45
CA LEU A 157 13.09 0.16 -13.30
C LEU A 157 12.89 -1.29 -13.79
N ASN A 158 13.16 -2.26 -12.92
CA ASN A 158 12.94 -3.66 -13.24
C ASN A 158 11.51 -3.86 -13.80
N PRO A 159 11.36 -4.42 -15.03
CA PRO A 159 10.05 -4.60 -15.68
C PRO A 159 9.09 -5.52 -14.92
N GLU A 160 9.61 -6.36 -14.02
CA GLU A 160 8.81 -7.24 -13.15
C GLU A 160 8.13 -6.49 -12.00
N HIS A 161 8.51 -5.24 -11.73
CA HIS A 161 7.90 -4.43 -10.66
C HIS A 161 6.42 -4.17 -10.88
N ARG A 162 5.67 -4.20 -9.78
CA ARG A 162 4.22 -4.05 -9.70
C ARG A 162 3.80 -3.05 -8.62
N PRO A 163 2.58 -2.51 -8.68
CA PRO A 163 2.10 -1.52 -7.70
C PRO A 163 2.20 -1.94 -6.22
N HIS A 164 2.19 -3.25 -5.92
CA HIS A 164 2.34 -3.77 -4.55
C HIS A 164 3.79 -3.83 -4.06
N ASP A 165 4.76 -3.61 -4.92
CA ASP A 165 6.19 -3.79 -4.59
C ASP A 165 6.70 -2.71 -3.62
N GLY A 166 6.11 -1.51 -3.59
CA GLY A 166 6.39 -0.53 -2.55
C GLY A 166 6.10 -1.07 -1.15
N ARG A 167 4.98 -1.79 -0.97
CA ARG A 167 4.68 -2.46 0.29
C ARG A 167 5.61 -3.65 0.56
N LYS A 168 5.99 -4.41 -0.46
CA LYS A 168 6.99 -5.48 -0.34
C LYS A 168 8.34 -4.91 0.09
N HIS A 169 8.75 -3.78 -0.50
CA HIS A 169 9.95 -3.06 -0.13
C HIS A 169 9.92 -2.66 1.36
N PHE A 170 8.84 -2.02 1.82
CA PHE A 170 8.65 -1.67 3.23
C PHE A 170 8.90 -2.87 4.16
N VAL A 171 8.19 -3.99 3.94
CA VAL A 171 8.32 -5.19 4.78
C VAL A 171 9.74 -5.75 4.74
N THR A 172 10.38 -5.75 3.57
CA THR A 172 11.74 -6.27 3.40
C THR A 172 12.76 -5.41 4.15
N MET A 173 12.64 -4.07 4.03
CA MET A 173 13.53 -3.15 4.74
C MET A 173 13.27 -3.16 6.24
N ALA A 174 12.01 -3.20 6.67
CA ALA A 174 11.67 -3.32 8.07
C ALA A 174 12.33 -4.55 8.72
N LYS A 175 12.25 -5.72 8.07
CA LYS A 175 12.93 -6.93 8.52
C LYS A 175 14.46 -6.79 8.51
N LYS A 176 15.02 -6.20 7.45
CA LYS A 176 16.47 -5.98 7.32
C LYS A 176 17.03 -5.10 8.43
N TYR A 177 16.29 -4.09 8.86
CA TYR A 177 16.70 -3.14 9.90
C TYR A 177 16.21 -3.52 11.30
N GLY A 178 15.69 -4.72 11.49
CA GLY A 178 15.33 -5.25 12.80
C GLY A 178 14.11 -4.59 13.44
N VAL A 179 13.16 -4.14 12.63
CA VAL A 179 11.84 -3.72 13.12
C VAL A 179 11.14 -4.92 13.72
N ASP A 180 10.51 -4.75 14.87
CA ASP A 180 9.78 -5.81 15.56
C ASP A 180 8.69 -6.41 14.66
N GLU A 181 8.54 -7.74 14.69
CA GLU A 181 7.62 -8.45 13.79
C GLU A 181 6.14 -8.09 14.06
N TYR A 182 5.78 -7.82 15.32
CA TYR A 182 4.45 -7.36 15.67
C TYR A 182 4.19 -5.97 15.05
N ALA A 183 5.16 -5.03 15.18
CA ALA A 183 5.06 -3.71 14.57
C ALA A 183 4.87 -3.80 13.05
N ILE A 184 5.65 -4.65 12.38
CA ILE A 184 5.48 -4.90 10.94
C ILE A 184 4.06 -5.39 10.64
N LYS A 185 3.61 -6.45 11.32
CA LYS A 185 2.26 -7.02 11.12
C LYS A 185 1.16 -5.98 11.35
N TYR A 186 1.29 -5.20 12.42
CA TYR A 186 0.35 -4.15 12.76
C TYR A 186 0.30 -3.07 11.67
N MET A 187 1.44 -2.46 11.32
CA MET A 187 1.53 -1.39 10.32
C MET A 187 1.01 -1.82 8.95
N VAL A 188 1.29 -3.06 8.53
CA VAL A 188 0.78 -3.56 7.24
C VAL A 188 -0.64 -4.14 7.32
N GLY A 189 -1.26 -4.24 8.48
CA GLY A 189 -2.61 -4.78 8.67
C GLY A 189 -2.70 -6.28 8.32
N HIS A 190 -1.75 -7.07 8.81
CA HIS A 190 -1.81 -8.52 8.79
C HIS A 190 -2.48 -9.04 10.07
N LYS A 191 -3.17 -10.18 9.96
CA LYS A 191 -3.74 -10.85 11.11
C LYS A 191 -2.62 -11.28 12.06
N ILE A 192 -2.74 -10.87 13.31
CA ILE A 192 -1.87 -11.34 14.41
C ILE A 192 -2.59 -12.53 15.03
N SER A 193 -2.08 -13.73 14.77
CA SER A 193 -2.69 -14.99 15.21
C SER A 193 -2.26 -15.39 16.63
N ASP A 194 -1.16 -14.84 17.13
CA ASP A 194 -0.68 -15.11 18.47
C ASP A 194 -1.55 -14.35 19.47
N ILE A 195 -2.23 -15.12 20.35
CA ILE A 195 -3.11 -14.59 21.40
C ILE A 195 -2.29 -13.80 22.42
N THR A 196 -1.08 -14.25 22.73
CA THR A 196 -0.18 -13.58 23.66
C THR A 196 0.21 -12.20 23.17
N GLU A 197 0.61 -12.12 21.90
CA GLU A 197 0.93 -10.84 21.25
C GLU A 197 -0.28 -9.90 21.16
N LYS A 198 -1.47 -10.45 20.91
CA LYS A 198 -2.68 -9.65 20.73
C LYS A 198 -3.28 -9.15 22.04
N VAL A 199 -3.26 -9.96 23.09
CA VAL A 199 -4.02 -9.69 24.33
C VAL A 199 -3.13 -9.14 25.44
N TYR A 200 -1.90 -9.61 25.54
CA TYR A 200 -1.02 -9.29 26.67
C TYR A 200 0.03 -8.22 26.37
N THR A 201 0.17 -7.81 25.13
CA THR A 201 1.13 -6.76 24.75
C THR A 201 0.38 -5.46 24.50
N GLN A 202 0.19 -4.63 25.52
CA GLN A 202 -0.18 -3.23 25.36
C GLN A 202 1.09 -2.47 24.92
N ARG A 203 1.23 -2.27 23.62
CA ARG A 203 2.34 -1.51 23.08
C ARG A 203 1.85 -0.11 22.76
N GLU A 204 2.51 0.88 23.32
CA GLU A 204 2.17 2.28 23.11
C GLU A 204 2.47 2.71 21.68
N PHE A 205 1.71 3.69 21.21
CA PHE A 205 1.86 4.21 19.85
C PHE A 205 3.26 4.82 19.63
N GLU A 206 3.87 5.43 20.64
CA GLU A 206 5.23 5.98 20.56
C GLU A 206 6.26 4.87 20.22
N TRP A 207 6.09 3.67 20.74
CA TRP A 207 6.92 2.55 20.36
C TRP A 207 6.83 2.23 18.85
N LEU A 208 5.64 2.33 18.22
CA LEU A 208 5.51 2.14 16.77
C LEU A 208 6.25 3.21 15.96
N LYS A 209 6.32 4.45 16.49
CA LYS A 209 7.13 5.51 15.88
C LYS A 209 8.61 5.17 15.92
N ASP A 210 9.10 4.69 17.06
CA ASP A 210 10.50 4.27 17.19
C ASP A 210 10.81 3.08 16.26
N GLU A 211 9.89 2.15 16.14
CA GLU A 211 10.05 0.99 15.28
C GLU A 211 10.15 1.36 13.78
N ILE A 212 9.28 2.24 13.30
CA ILE A 212 9.31 2.62 11.87
C ILE A 212 10.59 3.41 11.52
N GLU A 213 11.10 4.22 12.43
CA GLU A 213 12.32 5.03 12.22
C GLU A 213 13.61 4.20 12.13
N LYS A 214 13.58 2.90 12.45
CA LYS A 214 14.72 1.99 12.21
C LYS A 214 15.00 1.78 10.71
N ILE A 215 14.01 1.97 9.84
CA ILE A 215 14.15 1.82 8.38
C ILE A 215 15.02 2.97 7.84
N LYS A 216 16.14 2.63 7.19
CA LYS A 216 17.08 3.63 6.65
C LYS A 216 16.85 3.91 5.18
#